data_7aed9ab4aa8da696ae51eebe02b375c2
#
_entry.id   7aed9ab4aa8da696ae51eebe02b375c2
#
_cell.length_a   1.000
_cell.length_b   1.000
_cell.length_c   1.000
_cell.angle_alpha   90.00
_cell.angle_beta   90.00
_cell.angle_gamma   90.00
#
_symmetry.space_group_name_H-M   'P 1'
#
loop_
_entity.id
_entity.type
_entity.pdbx_description
1 polymer ?
#
loop_
_entity_poly.entity_id
_entity_poly.type
_entity_poly.pdbx_seq_one_letter_code
_entity_poly.pdbx_strand_id
1 'polypeptide(L)'
;MSFVLTEGAVLQCSHGGRTSLTTGNPTVTVKGHGVVTAGTEVGFRFGAADLPVPGMIAPCPVRTPDGSSPLPCTIAAPTTPAGMSKKLMVGGQPVLLDTASGVTVSSPSPGTWSVADPGQTILEAT
;
A
#
# COMPACT_ATOMS: atom_id res chain seq x y z
N MET A 1 5.81 4.58 -18.67
CA MET A 1 5.28 3.32 -18.10
C MET A 1 5.69 3.25 -16.65
N SER A 2 4.88 2.58 -15.86
CA SER A 2 5.09 2.48 -14.42
C SER A 2 5.30 1.02 -14.02
N PHE A 3 6.07 0.79 -12.97
CA PHE A 3 6.27 -0.57 -12.47
C PHE A 3 5.01 -1.07 -11.75
N VAL A 4 4.68 -2.34 -11.96
CA VAL A 4 3.58 -3.02 -11.30
C VAL A 4 3.97 -3.35 -9.87
N LEU A 5 3.06 -3.11 -8.92
CA LEU A 5 3.30 -3.48 -7.52
C LEU A 5 3.25 -4.98 -7.35
N THR A 6 4.18 -5.51 -6.57
CA THR A 6 4.21 -6.92 -6.19
C THR A 6 4.23 -7.06 -4.68
N GLU A 7 4.05 -8.29 -4.22
CA GLU A 7 4.33 -8.65 -2.84
C GLU A 7 5.74 -8.22 -2.48
N GLY A 8 5.90 -7.52 -1.39
CA GLY A 8 7.16 -6.90 -1.01
C GLY A 8 7.25 -5.41 -1.36
N ALA A 9 6.31 -4.88 -2.13
CA ALA A 9 6.24 -3.44 -2.38
C ALA A 9 6.05 -2.69 -1.06
N VAL A 10 6.68 -1.52 -0.94
CA VAL A 10 6.61 -0.69 0.26
C VAL A 10 5.69 0.49 0.01
N LEU A 11 4.66 0.61 0.84
CA LEU A 11 3.78 1.76 0.87
C LEU A 11 4.19 2.67 2.03
N GLN A 12 3.97 3.97 1.86
CA GLN A 12 4.24 4.95 2.92
C GLN A 12 3.05 5.87 3.11
N CYS A 13 2.80 6.26 4.35
CA CYS A 13 1.79 7.26 4.65
C CYS A 13 2.44 8.63 4.83
N SER A 14 1.63 9.69 4.71
CA SER A 14 2.11 11.07 4.83
C SER A 14 2.63 11.41 6.22
N HIS A 15 2.38 10.56 7.21
CA HIS A 15 2.87 10.74 8.57
C HIS A 15 4.23 10.05 8.81
N GLY A 16 4.81 9.41 7.79
CA GLY A 16 6.12 8.78 7.88
C GLY A 16 6.13 7.28 8.09
N GLY A 17 4.97 6.65 8.23
CA GLY A 17 4.89 5.19 8.34
C GLY A 17 5.23 4.51 7.01
N ARG A 18 5.93 3.38 7.08
CA ARG A 18 6.27 2.57 5.90
C ARG A 18 6.02 1.11 6.24
N THR A 19 5.34 0.41 5.36
CA THR A 19 5.03 -1.00 5.56
C THR A 19 5.04 -1.72 4.22
N SER A 20 5.65 -2.91 4.21
CA SER A 20 5.72 -3.75 3.03
C SER A 20 4.42 -4.53 2.85
N LEU A 21 3.97 -4.68 1.61
CA LEU A 21 2.86 -5.57 1.28
C LEU A 21 3.29 -7.02 1.46
N THR A 22 2.50 -7.78 2.20
CA THR A 22 2.81 -9.18 2.52
C THR A 22 1.99 -10.17 1.69
N THR A 23 1.06 -9.68 0.88
CA THR A 23 0.19 -10.53 0.06
C THR A 23 0.14 -10.01 -1.37
N GLY A 24 -0.04 -10.92 -2.31
CA GLY A 24 -0.21 -10.61 -3.72
C GLY A 24 -1.02 -11.71 -4.38
N ASN A 25 -1.45 -11.49 -5.61
CA ASN A 25 -2.21 -12.46 -6.38
C ASN A 25 -1.25 -13.51 -6.97
N PRO A 26 -1.39 -14.80 -6.63
CA PRO A 26 -0.46 -15.82 -7.09
C PRO A 26 -0.64 -16.22 -8.57
N THR A 27 -1.68 -15.73 -9.24
CA THR A 27 -1.95 -16.07 -10.63
C THR A 27 -0.88 -15.49 -11.57
N VAL A 28 -0.41 -14.28 -11.28
CA VAL A 28 0.67 -13.63 -12.02
C VAL A 28 1.74 -13.23 -11.02
N THR A 29 2.98 -13.67 -11.26
CA THR A 29 4.09 -13.40 -10.35
C THR A 29 5.27 -12.80 -11.11
N VAL A 30 6.09 -12.05 -10.37
CA VAL A 30 7.39 -11.55 -10.83
C VAL A 30 8.43 -12.06 -9.84
N LYS A 31 9.34 -12.90 -10.32
CA LYS A 31 10.36 -13.56 -9.46
C LYS A 31 9.75 -14.26 -8.25
N GLY A 32 8.59 -14.89 -8.42
CA GLY A 32 7.92 -15.63 -7.35
C GLY A 32 7.06 -14.75 -6.43
N HIS A 33 6.98 -13.46 -6.68
CA HIS A 33 6.14 -12.53 -5.89
C HIS A 33 4.88 -12.16 -6.66
N GLY A 34 3.72 -12.37 -6.06
CA GLY A 34 2.44 -12.09 -6.70
C GLY A 34 2.22 -10.60 -6.92
N VAL A 35 1.56 -10.25 -8.04
CA VAL A 35 1.22 -8.87 -8.34
C VAL A 35 0.06 -8.40 -7.44
N VAL A 36 0.01 -7.11 -7.17
CA VAL A 36 -1.03 -6.51 -6.33
C VAL A 36 -2.12 -5.94 -7.24
N THR A 37 -3.36 -6.37 -7.02
CA THR A 37 -4.52 -5.90 -7.78
C THR A 37 -5.31 -4.86 -7.00
N ALA A 38 -6.08 -4.05 -7.72
CA ALA A 38 -6.93 -3.03 -7.11
C ALA A 38 -7.94 -3.67 -6.15
N GLY A 39 -8.15 -3.02 -5.01
CA GLY A 39 -9.02 -3.51 -3.95
C GLY A 39 -8.29 -4.24 -2.83
N THR A 40 -7.13 -4.84 -3.09
CA THR A 40 -6.35 -5.53 -2.06
C THR A 40 -5.72 -4.55 -1.06
N GLU A 41 -5.49 -3.31 -1.46
CA GLU A 41 -4.94 -2.28 -0.58
C GLU A 41 -5.93 -1.79 0.47
N VAL A 42 -7.23 -2.01 0.25
CA VAL A 42 -8.25 -1.58 1.21
C VAL A 42 -8.12 -2.38 2.50
N GLY A 43 -8.05 -1.68 3.63
CA GLY A 43 -7.81 -2.30 4.92
C GLY A 43 -6.34 -2.43 5.31
N PHE A 44 -5.42 -2.03 4.44
CA PHE A 44 -3.99 -2.07 4.72
C PHE A 44 -3.64 -1.11 5.86
N ARG A 45 -2.85 -1.57 6.81
CA ARG A 45 -2.45 -0.81 7.99
C ARG A 45 -0.95 -0.55 8.00
N PHE A 46 -0.57 0.67 8.35
CA PHE A 46 0.84 1.03 8.44
C PHE A 46 1.48 0.66 9.77
N GLY A 47 0.66 0.37 10.79
CA GLY A 47 1.18 -0.04 12.07
C GLY A 47 1.77 1.11 12.89
N ALA A 48 2.03 0.84 14.17
CA ALA A 48 2.66 1.78 15.10
C ALA A 48 3.74 1.05 15.90
N ALA A 49 4.60 1.80 16.58
CA ALA A 49 5.70 1.21 17.34
C ALA A 49 5.19 0.25 18.45
N ASP A 50 4.07 0.60 19.07
CA ASP A 50 3.44 -0.23 20.10
C ASP A 50 2.27 -1.07 19.54
N LEU A 51 2.05 -1.05 18.23
CA LEU A 51 1.05 -1.85 17.54
C LEU A 51 1.62 -2.30 16.19
N PRO A 52 2.66 -3.13 16.18
CA PRO A 52 3.32 -3.52 14.95
C PRO A 52 2.43 -4.42 14.08
N VAL A 53 2.66 -4.34 12.77
CA VAL A 53 1.97 -5.18 11.78
C VAL A 53 3.02 -5.93 10.95
N PRO A 54 2.66 -7.07 10.34
CA PRO A 54 3.58 -7.78 9.44
C PRO A 54 4.07 -6.86 8.32
N GLY A 55 5.36 -6.90 8.03
CA GLY A 55 5.97 -6.09 6.97
C GLY A 55 6.29 -4.66 7.36
N MET A 56 6.03 -4.25 8.59
CA MET A 56 6.31 -2.89 9.04
C MET A 56 7.80 -2.59 9.00
N ILE A 57 8.15 -1.47 8.33
CA ILE A 57 9.54 -0.99 8.23
C ILE A 57 9.73 0.21 9.15
N ALA A 58 8.78 1.16 9.13
CA ALA A 58 8.79 2.32 10.00
C ALA A 58 7.38 2.53 10.54
N PRO A 59 7.23 2.83 11.85
CA PRO A 59 5.91 3.00 12.45
C PRO A 59 5.26 4.32 12.00
N CYS A 60 3.92 4.31 11.94
CA CYS A 60 3.14 5.52 11.78
C CYS A 60 3.04 6.21 13.16
N PRO A 61 3.45 7.48 13.28
CA PRO A 61 3.52 8.14 14.58
C PRO A 61 2.20 8.72 15.08
N VAL A 62 1.11 8.59 14.33
CA VAL A 62 -0.18 9.19 14.71
C VAL A 62 -0.73 8.53 15.96
N ARG A 63 -1.17 9.33 16.91
CA ARG A 63 -1.74 8.89 18.18
C ARG A 63 -3.01 9.67 18.49
N THR A 64 -3.76 9.21 19.48
CA THR A 64 -4.91 9.94 20.00
C THR A 64 -4.48 11.32 20.52
N PRO A 65 -5.41 12.30 20.62
CA PRO A 65 -5.05 13.65 21.09
C PRO A 65 -4.35 13.68 22.46
N ASP A 66 -4.64 12.71 23.32
CA ASP A 66 -3.99 12.60 24.65
C ASP A 66 -2.66 11.82 24.58
N GLY A 67 -2.31 11.28 23.42
CA GLY A 67 -1.08 10.52 23.23
C GLY A 67 -1.08 9.12 23.81
N SER A 68 -2.19 8.65 24.38
CA SER A 68 -2.23 7.39 25.11
C SER A 68 -2.35 6.15 24.23
N SER A 69 -2.90 6.30 23.02
CA SER A 69 -3.14 5.17 22.11
C SER A 69 -2.67 5.45 20.71
N PRO A 70 -2.14 4.43 20.00
CA PRO A 70 -1.75 4.61 18.61
C PRO A 70 -2.97 4.70 17.69
N LEU A 71 -2.88 5.54 16.66
CA LEU A 71 -3.87 5.66 15.59
C LEU A 71 -3.15 5.56 14.24
N PRO A 72 -2.59 4.39 13.90
CA PRO A 72 -1.85 4.25 12.66
C PRO A 72 -2.76 4.44 11.44
N CYS A 73 -2.19 4.95 10.37
CA CYS A 73 -2.90 5.14 9.12
C CYS A 73 -3.42 3.80 8.58
N THR A 74 -4.62 3.82 8.02
CA THR A 74 -5.24 2.66 7.38
C THR A 74 -5.80 3.10 6.03
N ILE A 75 -5.62 2.30 4.99
CA ILE A 75 -6.21 2.56 3.69
C ILE A 75 -7.67 2.12 3.74
N ALA A 76 -8.59 3.08 3.70
CA ALA A 76 -10.02 2.81 3.83
C ALA A 76 -10.78 2.87 2.50
N ALA A 77 -10.14 3.36 1.44
CA ALA A 77 -10.77 3.52 0.13
C ALA A 77 -9.84 3.01 -0.97
N PRO A 78 -10.38 2.55 -2.12
CA PRO A 78 -9.55 2.13 -3.24
C PRO A 78 -8.65 3.26 -3.74
N THR A 79 -7.53 2.87 -4.36
CA THR A 79 -6.62 3.82 -4.99
C THR A 79 -7.34 4.60 -6.10
N THR A 80 -6.78 5.75 -6.46
CA THR A 80 -7.31 6.53 -7.57
C THR A 80 -7.08 5.80 -8.91
N PRO A 81 -7.92 6.02 -9.93
CA PRO A 81 -7.73 5.38 -11.23
C PRO A 81 -6.36 5.63 -11.87
N ALA A 82 -5.71 6.74 -11.54
CA ALA A 82 -4.37 7.04 -12.05
C ALA A 82 -3.31 6.04 -11.59
N GLY A 83 -3.52 5.36 -10.45
CA GLY A 83 -2.62 4.35 -9.92
C GLY A 83 -2.95 2.92 -10.35
N MET A 84 -3.90 2.75 -11.25
CA MET A 84 -4.31 1.44 -11.75
C MET A 84 -3.92 1.27 -13.21
N SER A 85 -3.54 0.06 -13.60
CA SER A 85 -3.27 -0.24 -15.00
C SER A 85 -4.57 -0.18 -15.81
N LYS A 86 -4.49 0.39 -17.00
CA LYS A 86 -5.62 0.41 -17.94
C LYS A 86 -5.67 -0.84 -18.81
N LYS A 87 -4.59 -1.59 -18.88
CA LYS A 87 -4.44 -2.70 -19.81
C LYS A 87 -4.20 -4.03 -19.14
N LEU A 88 -3.50 -4.05 -18.02
CA LEU A 88 -3.13 -5.29 -17.35
C LEU A 88 -4.11 -5.56 -16.22
N MET A 89 -4.84 -6.68 -16.35
CA MET A 89 -5.79 -7.11 -15.34
C MET A 89 -5.50 -8.54 -14.93
N VAL A 90 -5.75 -8.85 -13.66
CA VAL A 90 -5.62 -10.18 -13.10
C VAL A 90 -6.90 -10.50 -12.35
N GLY A 91 -7.57 -11.58 -12.74
CA GLY A 91 -8.83 -11.97 -12.12
C GLY A 91 -9.95 -10.94 -12.28
N GLY A 92 -9.92 -10.17 -13.37
CA GLY A 92 -10.91 -9.12 -13.62
C GLY A 92 -10.65 -7.80 -12.91
N GLN A 93 -9.54 -7.69 -12.18
CA GLN A 93 -9.17 -6.47 -11.47
C GLN A 93 -7.89 -5.88 -12.04
N PRO A 94 -7.81 -4.55 -12.23
CA PRO A 94 -6.58 -3.92 -12.69
C PRO A 94 -5.47 -4.05 -11.64
N VAL A 95 -4.22 -4.20 -12.11
CA VAL A 95 -3.08 -4.22 -11.21
C VAL A 95 -2.74 -2.81 -10.75
N LEU A 96 -2.18 -2.69 -9.56
CA LEU A 96 -1.70 -1.41 -9.04
C LEU A 96 -0.31 -1.10 -9.59
N LEU A 97 -0.05 0.17 -9.80
CA LEU A 97 1.21 0.70 -10.33
C LEU A 97 1.94 1.50 -9.25
N ASP A 98 3.22 1.78 -9.49
CA ASP A 98 4.02 2.58 -8.56
C ASP A 98 3.55 4.04 -8.44
N THR A 99 2.63 4.46 -9.31
CA THR A 99 1.94 5.75 -9.20
C THR A 99 0.69 5.70 -8.32
N ALA A 100 0.39 4.54 -7.73
CA ALA A 100 -0.77 4.38 -6.87
C ALA A 100 -0.68 5.30 -5.66
N SER A 101 -1.79 5.90 -5.31
CA SER A 101 -1.91 6.76 -4.15
C SER A 101 -3.36 6.85 -3.72
N GLY A 102 -3.60 7.37 -2.54
CA GLY A 102 -4.96 7.52 -2.04
C GLY A 102 -4.96 8.19 -0.68
N VAL A 103 -6.11 8.13 -0.01
CA VAL A 103 -6.26 8.71 1.32
C VAL A 103 -6.20 7.63 2.38
N THR A 104 -5.65 7.99 3.53
CA THR A 104 -5.68 7.13 4.71
C THR A 104 -6.63 7.70 5.74
N VAL A 105 -7.13 6.81 6.61
CA VAL A 105 -7.95 7.21 7.74
C VAL A 105 -7.11 7.03 8.99
N SER A 106 -6.92 8.13 9.72
CA SER A 106 -6.39 8.09 11.07
C SER A 106 -6.92 9.34 11.77
N SER A 107 -7.73 9.16 12.78
CA SER A 107 -8.28 10.26 13.54
C SER A 107 -7.28 10.64 14.66
N PRO A 108 -6.97 11.92 14.87
CA PRO A 108 -7.63 13.11 14.31
C PRO A 108 -7.02 13.61 12.99
N SER A 109 -5.97 12.99 12.49
CA SER A 109 -5.20 13.51 11.35
C SER A 109 -5.24 12.55 10.16
N PRO A 110 -6.29 12.63 9.32
CA PRO A 110 -6.29 11.84 8.08
C PRO A 110 -5.09 12.25 7.21
N GLY A 111 -4.61 11.31 6.40
CA GLY A 111 -3.45 11.54 5.56
C GLY A 111 -3.62 10.93 4.19
N THR A 112 -2.50 10.77 3.50
CA THR A 112 -2.43 10.13 2.20
C THR A 112 -1.37 9.04 2.23
N TRP A 113 -1.45 8.14 1.26
CA TRP A 113 -0.45 7.11 1.08
C TRP A 113 0.07 7.14 -0.35
N SER A 114 1.27 6.64 -0.54
CA SER A 114 1.89 6.50 -1.84
C SER A 114 2.84 5.31 -1.83
N VAL A 115 3.38 4.96 -2.99
CA VAL A 115 4.31 3.85 -3.13
C VAL A 115 5.73 4.36 -2.95
N ALA A 116 6.45 3.80 -1.98
CA ALA A 116 7.87 4.10 -1.76
C ALA A 116 8.76 3.20 -2.62
N ASP A 117 8.36 1.93 -2.81
CA ASP A 117 9.11 0.95 -3.60
C ASP A 117 8.10 -0.01 -4.25
N PRO A 118 8.13 -0.22 -5.57
CA PRO A 118 7.19 -1.15 -6.23
C PRO A 118 7.47 -2.63 -5.93
N GLY A 119 8.60 -2.96 -5.34
CA GLY A 119 8.97 -4.34 -5.01
C GLY A 119 9.67 -5.08 -6.14
N GLN A 120 9.70 -4.54 -7.33
CA GLN A 120 10.36 -5.11 -8.51
C GLN A 120 10.60 -4.03 -9.56
N THR A 121 11.51 -4.29 -10.48
CA THR A 121 11.86 -3.35 -11.56
C THR A 121 11.86 -4.03 -12.92
N ILE A 122 11.08 -5.11 -13.08
CA ILE A 122 11.05 -5.92 -14.30
C ILE A 122 9.77 -5.69 -15.08
N LEU A 123 8.60 -5.76 -14.40
CA LEU A 123 7.30 -5.67 -15.06
C LEU A 123 6.75 -4.26 -14.98
N GLU A 124 6.50 -3.66 -16.15
CA GLU A 124 5.87 -2.36 -16.27
C GLU A 124 4.52 -2.47 -16.97
N ALA A 125 3.63 -1.53 -16.70
CA ALA A 125 2.31 -1.47 -17.33
C ALA A 125 1.84 -0.02 -17.44
N THR A 126 0.78 0.19 -18.20
CA THR A 126 0.14 1.50 -18.35
C THR A 126 -1.34 1.42 -17.99
#